data_56ba0d56a4cc7119333144ad58a2c9b6
#
_entry.id   56ba0d56a4cc7119333144ad58a2c9b6
#
_cell.length_a   1.000
_cell.length_b   1.000
_cell.length_c   1.000
_cell.angle_alpha   90.00
_cell.angle_beta   90.00
_cell.angle_gamma   90.00
#
_symmetry.space_group_name_H-M   'P 1'
#
loop_
_entity.id
_entity.type
_entity.pdbx_description
1 polymer ?
#
loop_
_entity_poly.entity_id
_entity_poly.type
_entity_poly.pdbx_seq_one_letter_code
_entity_poly.pdbx_strand_id
1 'polypeptide(L)'
;TTVTNKTKTAQKDNSTTTNIDDKRATKVAANTNNNTNSENSGTTTLTSKSNIRSVIKNTVDNNTSAVTNNDSKKNSNKNSTVVTDNSDSEATIKENSTKESILEAIAQNTDNPITEKEEDKQNRWSIAPNVAPVYFSSLGQGSSIDQQFNENAKSSDVNMSYGITGTYAVSKKLRIRTGINRVDLSQTTSDVFAFTGAETASRGVDAQFSNISFSNGVQTVSLMSSKMLDRSSAPELFNTKIAGNVDQRFGFIEVPLELEYRLVDKKFGVNVIGGFSTFFLNENELYADIDGVSTLIGDANNVNGTSFSANFGLGLDYRLSKQWNINLEPTFKYQINTFNNTSGDFRPFFIGVYIGLSFKF
;
A
#
# COMPACT_ATOMS: atom_id res chain seq x y z
N THR A 1 -22.58 54.02 43.43
CA THR A 1 -23.16 55.19 42.73
C THR A 1 -23.42 54.72 41.30
N THR A 2 -24.56 54.18 41.07
CA THR A 2 -25.75 54.58 40.29
C THR A 2 -25.43 55.50 39.12
N VAL A 3 -25.78 55.11 37.89
CA VAL A 3 -26.89 55.64 37.12
C VAL A 3 -27.07 54.90 35.78
N THR A 4 -28.25 54.36 35.61
CA THR A 4 -29.00 53.92 34.46
C THR A 4 -29.17 54.99 33.39
N ASN A 5 -29.27 54.63 32.07
CA ASN A 5 -30.33 55.18 31.22
C ASN A 5 -30.61 54.32 30.01
N LYS A 6 -31.87 53.96 29.87
CA LYS A 6 -32.61 53.49 28.70
C LYS A 6 -32.90 54.61 27.76
N THR A 7 -32.93 54.40 26.45
CA THR A 7 -33.94 55.04 25.60
C THR A 7 -34.26 54.16 24.37
N LYS A 8 -35.54 54.05 24.15
CA LYS A 8 -36.35 53.38 23.14
C LYS A 8 -36.57 54.24 21.90
N THR A 9 -37.09 53.54 20.83
CA THR A 9 -38.05 54.05 19.81
C THR A 9 -37.40 54.57 18.52
N ALA A 10 -37.87 54.35 17.29
CA ALA A 10 -39.12 53.89 16.72
C ALA A 10 -38.95 53.47 15.25
N GLN A 11 -39.91 52.69 14.81
CA GLN A 11 -40.28 52.33 13.45
C GLN A 11 -40.53 53.51 12.50
N LYS A 12 -40.29 53.28 11.19
CA LYS A 12 -41.21 53.82 10.17
C LYS A 12 -41.09 53.05 8.85
N ASP A 13 -42.23 52.46 8.46
CA ASP A 13 -42.56 51.91 7.16
C ASP A 13 -42.50 52.96 6.04
N ASN A 14 -42.16 52.57 4.83
CA ASN A 14 -42.86 53.09 3.66
C ASN A 14 -42.75 52.13 2.48
N SER A 15 -43.92 51.63 2.10
CA SER A 15 -44.25 50.95 0.86
C SER A 15 -44.32 51.97 -0.30
N THR A 16 -43.85 51.56 -1.48
CA THR A 16 -44.43 52.09 -2.73
C THR A 16 -44.35 51.05 -3.83
N THR A 17 -45.51 50.62 -4.22
CA THR A 17 -45.87 49.82 -5.36
C THR A 17 -45.84 50.68 -6.63
N THR A 18 -45.29 50.17 -7.71
CA THR A 18 -45.71 50.58 -9.07
C THR A 18 -45.65 49.39 -10.03
N ASN A 19 -46.83 48.97 -10.44
CA ASN A 19 -47.11 48.17 -11.63
C ASN A 19 -46.89 49.00 -12.88
N ILE A 20 -46.31 48.44 -13.93
CA ILE A 20 -46.68 48.76 -15.31
C ILE A 20 -46.58 47.49 -16.16
N ASP A 21 -47.75 47.05 -16.68
CA ASP A 21 -47.94 46.19 -17.83
C ASP A 21 -47.23 46.71 -19.07
N ASP A 22 -46.71 45.90 -19.94
CA ASP A 22 -47.20 45.86 -21.30
C ASP A 22 -46.75 44.61 -22.09
N LYS A 23 -47.75 44.12 -22.80
CA LYS A 23 -47.74 43.03 -23.75
C LYS A 23 -46.94 43.39 -25.02
N ARG A 24 -46.22 42.38 -25.57
CA ARG A 24 -46.28 42.19 -27.01
C ARG A 24 -45.92 40.78 -27.44
N ALA A 25 -46.89 40.10 -27.92
CA ALA A 25 -46.78 38.87 -28.71
C ALA A 25 -46.28 39.17 -30.12
N THR A 26 -45.41 38.36 -30.66
CA THR A 26 -45.33 38.18 -32.11
C THR A 26 -45.03 36.70 -32.41
N LYS A 27 -45.98 36.14 -33.13
CA LYS A 27 -46.04 34.86 -33.84
C LYS A 27 -45.06 34.85 -35.02
N VAL A 28 -44.90 33.62 -35.52
CA VAL A 28 -44.55 33.20 -36.91
C VAL A 28 -43.20 32.50 -36.95
N ALA A 29 -43.00 31.36 -37.58
CA ALA A 29 -43.79 30.38 -38.34
C ALA A 29 -42.98 29.07 -38.43
N ALA A 30 -43.72 28.00 -38.57
CA ALA A 30 -43.20 26.72 -38.99
C ALA A 30 -42.64 26.76 -40.44
N ASN A 31 -41.55 26.08 -40.68
CA ASN A 31 -41.28 25.61 -42.04
C ASN A 31 -40.81 24.15 -42.01
N THR A 32 -41.69 23.32 -42.47
CA THR A 32 -41.52 21.92 -42.83
C THR A 32 -40.80 21.89 -44.18
N ASN A 33 -39.73 21.13 -44.27
CA ASN A 33 -39.33 20.56 -45.55
C ASN A 33 -38.80 19.16 -45.37
N ASN A 34 -39.61 18.24 -45.83
CA ASN A 34 -39.27 16.88 -46.23
C ASN A 34 -38.25 16.92 -47.38
N ASN A 35 -37.23 16.13 -47.31
CA ASN A 35 -36.74 15.48 -48.51
C ASN A 35 -36.18 14.08 -48.21
N THR A 36 -36.80 13.18 -48.84
CA THR A 36 -36.53 11.74 -48.99
C THR A 36 -35.35 11.48 -49.91
N ASN A 37 -34.70 10.36 -49.64
CA ASN A 37 -33.85 9.50 -50.48
C ASN A 37 -32.40 9.47 -50.04
N SER A 38 -31.74 8.33 -49.95
CA SER A 38 -31.86 6.98 -50.53
C SER A 38 -30.87 6.05 -49.82
N GLU A 39 -31.23 4.83 -49.79
CA GLU A 39 -30.47 3.64 -49.40
C GLU A 39 -28.99 3.65 -49.72
N ASN A 40 -28.11 3.27 -48.79
CA ASN A 40 -27.15 2.23 -49.17
C ASN A 40 -26.77 1.38 -47.94
N SER A 41 -27.12 0.13 -48.08
CA SER A 41 -26.81 -1.02 -47.30
C SER A 41 -25.29 -1.23 -47.22
N GLY A 42 -24.77 -1.36 -46.05
CA GLY A 42 -23.39 -1.77 -45.80
C GLY A 42 -23.30 -2.56 -44.51
N THR A 43 -23.79 -3.76 -44.54
CA THR A 43 -23.58 -4.81 -43.53
C THR A 43 -22.08 -5.05 -43.40
N THR A 44 -21.50 -4.65 -42.27
CA THR A 44 -20.18 -5.15 -41.89
C THR A 44 -20.33 -6.08 -40.70
N THR A 45 -20.33 -7.32 -41.07
CA THR A 45 -20.46 -8.51 -40.23
C THR A 45 -19.30 -8.58 -39.24
N LEU A 46 -19.65 -8.85 -38.01
CA LEU A 46 -18.80 -9.34 -36.94
C LEU A 46 -17.99 -10.58 -37.38
N THR A 47 -16.70 -10.39 -37.61
CA THR A 47 -15.77 -11.51 -37.70
C THR A 47 -14.42 -11.10 -37.12
N SER A 48 -14.28 -11.18 -35.84
CA SER A 48 -13.00 -10.97 -35.16
C SER A 48 -12.87 -11.73 -33.84
N LYS A 49 -13.47 -12.89 -33.70
CA LYS A 49 -13.22 -13.78 -32.54
C LYS A 49 -12.48 -15.08 -32.84
N SER A 50 -12.13 -15.36 -34.08
CA SER A 50 -11.44 -16.60 -34.45
C SER A 50 -9.92 -16.45 -34.63
N ASN A 51 -9.40 -15.24 -34.85
CA ASN A 51 -7.96 -15.07 -35.14
C ASN A 51 -7.05 -14.88 -33.92
N ILE A 52 -7.62 -14.60 -32.73
CA ILE A 52 -6.81 -14.48 -31.49
C ILE A 52 -6.48 -15.87 -30.92
N ARG A 53 -7.35 -16.85 -31.15
CA ARG A 53 -7.15 -18.20 -30.59
C ARG A 53 -6.09 -19.04 -31.35
N SER A 54 -5.84 -18.75 -32.61
CA SER A 54 -4.82 -19.41 -33.42
C SER A 54 -3.41 -18.87 -33.15
N VAL A 55 -3.29 -17.59 -32.83
CA VAL A 55 -1.98 -16.98 -32.50
C VAL A 55 -1.48 -17.45 -31.13
N ILE A 56 -2.39 -17.63 -30.14
CA ILE A 56 -2.01 -18.13 -28.81
C ILE A 56 -1.62 -19.61 -28.85
N LYS A 57 -2.24 -20.41 -29.74
CA LYS A 57 -1.91 -21.83 -29.86
C LYS A 57 -0.54 -22.08 -30.49
N ASN A 58 -0.15 -21.24 -31.45
CA ASN A 58 1.16 -21.35 -32.09
C ASN A 58 2.33 -20.83 -31.28
N THR A 59 2.07 -20.06 -30.19
CA THR A 59 3.12 -19.57 -29.30
C THR A 59 3.38 -20.54 -28.14
N VAL A 60 2.39 -21.39 -27.79
CA VAL A 60 2.53 -22.38 -26.73
C VAL A 60 3.18 -23.66 -27.22
N ASP A 61 2.97 -24.05 -28.50
CA ASP A 61 3.51 -25.28 -29.08
C ASP A 61 5.01 -25.17 -29.46
N ASN A 62 5.58 -23.96 -29.49
CA ASN A 62 7.00 -23.77 -29.82
C ASN A 62 7.94 -23.65 -28.60
N ASN A 63 7.44 -23.72 -27.39
CA ASN A 63 8.27 -23.64 -26.17
C ASN A 63 8.31 -24.96 -25.35
N THR A 64 7.79 -26.08 -25.90
CA THR A 64 7.77 -27.36 -25.18
C THR A 64 8.73 -28.39 -25.73
N SER A 65 9.77 -27.99 -26.49
CA SER A 65 10.71 -28.92 -27.10
C SER A 65 12.17 -28.68 -26.69
N ALA A 66 12.43 -28.52 -25.42
CA ALA A 66 13.81 -28.52 -24.93
C ALA A 66 13.91 -28.85 -23.46
N VAL A 67 13.42 -29.99 -22.99
CA VAL A 67 13.96 -30.71 -21.81
C VAL A 67 13.32 -32.10 -21.80
N THR A 68 13.90 -33.04 -22.46
CA THR A 68 13.90 -34.47 -22.12
C THR A 68 14.91 -35.15 -23.05
N ASN A 69 15.99 -35.55 -22.46
CA ASN A 69 16.61 -36.85 -22.71
C ASN A 69 17.90 -36.93 -21.91
N ASN A 70 17.86 -37.64 -20.82
CA ASN A 70 18.88 -38.62 -20.54
C ASN A 70 18.26 -39.75 -19.71
N ASP A 71 17.94 -40.75 -20.46
CA ASP A 71 17.42 -42.01 -20.01
C ASP A 71 18.58 -42.92 -19.54
N SER A 72 18.33 -43.55 -18.45
CA SER A 72 18.61 -44.96 -18.08
C SER A 72 19.79 -45.66 -18.75
N LYS A 73 20.68 -46.13 -17.91
CA LYS A 73 21.10 -47.54 -18.05
C LYS A 73 21.35 -48.22 -16.69
N LYS A 74 20.36 -49.00 -16.35
CA LYS A 74 20.39 -50.13 -15.45
C LYS A 74 21.45 -51.13 -15.94
N ASN A 75 22.36 -51.54 -15.09
CA ASN A 75 22.96 -52.81 -15.25
C ASN A 75 23.17 -53.51 -13.92
N SER A 76 22.37 -54.52 -13.75
CA SER A 76 22.48 -55.57 -12.74
C SER A 76 23.59 -56.49 -13.15
N ASN A 77 24.47 -56.87 -12.22
CA ASN A 77 24.99 -58.23 -12.27
C ASN A 77 25.25 -58.79 -10.86
N LYS A 78 24.56 -59.86 -10.64
CA LYS A 78 24.75 -60.87 -9.61
C LYS A 78 26.00 -61.69 -9.92
N ASN A 79 26.75 -62.08 -8.92
CA ASN A 79 27.21 -63.46 -8.65
C ASN A 79 28.11 -63.35 -7.43
N SER A 80 27.81 -63.92 -6.32
CA SER A 80 27.68 -65.32 -5.90
C SER A 80 28.94 -66.13 -6.08
N THR A 81 29.35 -66.65 -4.95
CA THR A 81 29.99 -67.97 -4.69
C THR A 81 31.46 -67.90 -4.28
N VAL A 82 31.74 -68.10 -2.98
CA VAL A 82 31.93 -69.37 -2.28
C VAL A 82 33.37 -69.91 -2.31
N VAL A 83 33.96 -70.06 -1.11
CA VAL A 83 34.57 -71.20 -0.48
C VAL A 83 36.11 -71.39 -0.59
N THR A 84 36.64 -71.47 0.60
CA THR A 84 37.71 -72.44 1.14
C THR A 84 39.14 -72.17 0.67
N ASP A 85 40.13 -72.29 1.37
CA ASP A 85 40.45 -73.07 2.58
C ASP A 85 41.89 -72.73 3.01
N ASN A 86 42.14 -72.86 4.29
CA ASN A 86 43.38 -73.31 4.96
C ASN A 86 44.74 -72.70 4.61
N SER A 87 45.44 -72.17 5.58
CA SER A 87 46.37 -72.90 6.46
C SER A 87 47.18 -71.98 7.37
N ASP A 88 47.26 -72.45 8.60
CA ASP A 88 48.22 -72.23 9.65
C ASP A 88 49.43 -71.31 9.41
N SER A 89 49.61 -70.38 10.34
CA SER A 89 50.90 -70.19 11.03
C SER A 89 50.69 -69.35 12.31
N GLU A 90 51.00 -70.00 13.35
CA GLU A 90 51.19 -69.57 14.73
C GLU A 90 52.27 -68.50 14.83
N ALA A 91 51.97 -67.34 15.43
CA ALA A 91 52.95 -66.50 16.10
C ALA A 91 52.32 -65.54 17.09
N THR A 92 52.41 -65.93 18.32
CA THR A 92 52.72 -65.11 19.52
C THR A 92 51.96 -63.81 19.74
N ILE A 93 51.04 -63.93 20.65
CA ILE A 93 50.37 -62.88 21.43
C ILE A 93 51.39 -62.05 22.18
N LYS A 94 51.34 -60.70 21.91
CA LYS A 94 51.71 -59.73 22.93
C LYS A 94 50.50 -58.83 23.15
N GLU A 95 49.76 -59.21 24.16
CA GLU A 95 48.76 -58.44 24.82
C GLU A 95 49.39 -57.16 25.42
N ASN A 96 49.05 -56.00 24.88
CA ASN A 96 49.19 -54.76 25.60
C ASN A 96 48.02 -53.85 25.17
N SER A 97 46.86 -54.26 25.60
CA SER A 97 45.69 -53.36 25.55
C SER A 97 45.65 -52.60 26.87
N THR A 98 46.25 -51.45 26.88
CA THR A 98 45.89 -50.46 27.88
C THR A 98 44.46 -50.03 27.60
N LYS A 99 43.50 -50.74 28.17
CA LYS A 99 42.14 -50.24 28.32
C LYS A 99 42.27 -49.08 29.30
N GLU A 100 42.40 -47.89 28.77
CA GLU A 100 42.09 -46.65 29.53
C GLU A 100 40.68 -46.84 30.10
N SER A 101 40.60 -46.94 31.41
CA SER A 101 39.35 -47.06 32.12
C SER A 101 38.48 -45.90 31.80
N ILE A 102 37.23 -46.15 31.40
CA ILE A 102 36.20 -45.09 31.19
C ILE A 102 36.13 -44.14 32.40
N LEU A 103 36.47 -44.62 33.58
CA LEU A 103 36.60 -43.85 34.81
C LEU A 103 37.75 -42.84 34.75
N GLU A 104 38.87 -43.18 34.10
CA GLU A 104 40.05 -42.28 33.96
C GLU A 104 39.81 -41.22 32.88
N ALA A 105 39.09 -41.58 31.81
CA ALA A 105 38.62 -40.63 30.83
C ALA A 105 37.54 -39.67 31.39
N ILE A 106 36.72 -40.13 32.32
CA ILE A 106 35.76 -39.26 33.03
C ILE A 106 36.51 -38.38 34.05
N ALA A 107 37.52 -38.90 34.77
CA ALA A 107 38.32 -38.13 35.71
C ALA A 107 39.14 -37.02 35.00
N GLN A 108 39.71 -37.31 33.82
CA GLN A 108 40.42 -36.30 33.02
C GLN A 108 39.51 -35.23 32.42
N ASN A 109 38.23 -35.53 32.22
CA ASN A 109 37.25 -34.55 31.80
C ASN A 109 36.67 -33.74 32.96
N THR A 110 36.90 -34.13 34.22
CA THR A 110 36.36 -33.41 35.39
C THR A 110 37.34 -32.35 35.87
N ASP A 111 38.62 -32.40 35.47
CA ASP A 111 39.64 -31.39 35.80
C ASP A 111 39.82 -30.27 34.77
N ASN A 112 39.09 -30.32 33.65
CA ASN A 112 38.85 -29.14 32.89
C ASN A 112 37.67 -28.40 33.55
N PRO A 113 37.89 -27.31 34.29
CA PRO A 113 36.77 -26.46 34.63
C PRO A 113 36.13 -26.11 33.29
N ILE A 114 34.86 -26.47 33.12
CA ILE A 114 34.04 -25.85 32.11
C ILE A 114 34.13 -24.38 32.46
N THR A 115 35.11 -23.72 31.86
CA THR A 115 35.10 -22.27 31.75
C THR A 115 33.82 -22.01 30.99
N GLU A 116 32.73 -21.85 31.72
CA GLU A 116 31.61 -21.06 31.17
C GLU A 116 32.31 -19.85 30.57
N LYS A 117 32.51 -19.90 29.25
CA LYS A 117 32.78 -18.66 28.54
C LYS A 117 31.73 -17.73 29.10
N GLU A 118 32.18 -16.78 29.92
CA GLU A 118 31.34 -15.62 30.22
C GLU A 118 30.81 -15.21 28.86
N GLU A 119 29.55 -15.65 28.57
CA GLU A 119 28.84 -15.11 27.45
C GLU A 119 28.84 -13.63 27.75
N ASP A 120 29.71 -12.93 27.03
CA ASP A 120 29.67 -11.48 26.99
C ASP A 120 28.20 -11.14 27.08
N LYS A 121 27.77 -10.53 28.19
CA LYS A 121 26.39 -10.10 28.39
C LYS A 121 26.11 -9.12 27.28
N GLN A 122 25.85 -9.70 26.07
CA GLN A 122 25.56 -8.92 24.89
C GLN A 122 24.25 -8.21 25.21
N ASN A 123 24.29 -6.92 25.21
CA ASN A 123 23.13 -6.07 25.27
C ASN A 123 22.14 -6.56 24.22
N ARG A 124 21.11 -7.29 24.64
CA ARG A 124 20.15 -7.95 23.75
C ARG A 124 19.02 -7.02 23.32
N TRP A 125 18.80 -5.98 24.10
CA TRP A 125 17.74 -5.02 23.83
C TRP A 125 18.30 -3.78 23.17
N SER A 126 17.54 -3.21 22.27
CA SER A 126 17.77 -1.85 21.76
C SER A 126 16.46 -1.13 21.54
N ILE A 127 16.51 0.18 21.69
CA ILE A 127 15.41 1.10 21.42
C ILE A 127 15.89 2.14 20.43
N ALA A 128 15.03 2.49 19.47
CA ALA A 128 15.36 3.45 18.43
C ALA A 128 14.16 4.36 18.15
N PRO A 129 14.19 5.63 18.55
CA PRO A 129 13.33 6.61 17.92
C PRO A 129 13.66 6.70 16.43
N ASN A 130 12.64 6.86 15.60
CA ASN A 130 12.78 6.90 14.16
C ASN A 130 11.85 7.93 13.53
N VAL A 131 12.23 8.39 12.35
CA VAL A 131 11.44 9.27 11.49
C VAL A 131 11.67 8.86 10.05
N ALA A 132 10.64 8.95 9.22
CA ALA A 132 10.73 8.58 7.82
C ALA A 132 9.88 9.49 6.94
N PRO A 133 10.40 10.04 5.86
CA PRO A 133 9.59 10.42 4.73
C PRO A 133 8.96 9.17 4.12
N VAL A 134 7.67 9.22 3.82
CA VAL A 134 6.89 8.13 3.24
C VAL A 134 6.15 8.61 1.99
N TYR A 135 6.08 7.76 0.99
CA TYR A 135 5.38 8.01 -0.26
C TYR A 135 4.36 6.90 -0.50
N PHE A 136 3.09 7.27 -0.57
CA PHE A 136 1.98 6.35 -0.82
C PHE A 136 1.68 6.23 -2.32
N SER A 137 1.32 5.04 -2.78
CA SER A 137 0.92 4.80 -4.16
C SER A 137 0.11 3.51 -4.29
N SER A 138 -0.33 3.19 -5.50
CA SER A 138 -1.00 1.93 -5.81
C SER A 138 -0.34 1.24 -7.00
N LEU A 139 -0.22 -0.07 -6.92
CA LEU A 139 0.08 -0.93 -8.07
C LEU A 139 -1.23 -1.15 -8.85
N GLY A 140 -1.13 -1.06 -10.16
CA GLY A 140 -2.29 -1.22 -11.04
C GLY A 140 -3.14 0.06 -11.20
N GLN A 141 -4.14 -0.04 -12.06
CA GLN A 141 -5.08 1.05 -12.33
C GLN A 141 -6.38 0.80 -11.57
N GLY A 142 -6.80 1.77 -10.79
CA GLY A 142 -7.99 1.67 -9.97
C GLY A 142 -8.18 2.91 -9.11
N SER A 143 -9.25 2.93 -8.33
CA SER A 143 -9.58 4.02 -7.44
C SER A 143 -10.13 3.51 -6.11
N SER A 144 -9.70 4.14 -5.03
CA SER A 144 -10.27 3.97 -3.70
C SER A 144 -11.61 4.69 -3.55
N ILE A 145 -11.87 5.72 -4.37
CA ILE A 145 -13.03 6.60 -4.25
C ILE A 145 -14.22 6.05 -5.03
N ASP A 146 -14.08 5.97 -6.37
CA ASP A 146 -15.16 5.57 -7.26
C ASP A 146 -14.61 5.09 -8.61
N GLN A 147 -15.41 4.32 -9.35
CA GLN A 147 -15.04 3.76 -10.66
C GLN A 147 -14.72 4.83 -11.70
N GLN A 148 -15.40 5.96 -11.67
CA GLN A 148 -15.15 7.05 -12.63
C GLN A 148 -13.74 7.62 -12.57
N PHE A 149 -13.03 7.43 -11.44
CA PHE A 149 -11.66 7.92 -11.24
C PHE A 149 -10.58 6.86 -11.50
N ASN A 150 -10.92 5.68 -12.03
CA ASN A 150 -9.95 4.61 -12.27
C ASN A 150 -8.79 5.07 -13.16
N GLU A 151 -9.09 5.84 -14.19
CA GLU A 151 -8.12 6.32 -15.18
C GLU A 151 -7.55 7.70 -14.87
N ASN A 152 -8.00 8.37 -13.82
CA ASN A 152 -7.44 9.65 -13.41
C ASN A 152 -6.01 9.49 -12.93
N ALA A 153 -5.19 10.50 -13.18
CA ALA A 153 -3.84 10.54 -12.62
C ALA A 153 -3.90 10.61 -11.10
N LYS A 154 -3.06 9.80 -10.45
CA LYS A 154 -2.94 9.76 -9.00
C LYS A 154 -1.52 10.09 -8.62
N SER A 155 -1.38 10.97 -7.66
CA SER A 155 -0.11 11.36 -7.07
C SER A 155 -0.21 11.29 -5.55
N SER A 156 0.91 11.39 -4.88
CA SER A 156 0.95 11.49 -3.43
C SER A 156 2.03 12.49 -3.05
N ASP A 157 1.77 13.26 -2.04
CA ASP A 157 2.82 14.04 -1.42
C ASP A 157 3.73 13.15 -0.56
N VAL A 158 4.92 13.65 -0.26
CA VAL A 158 5.80 13.03 0.71
C VAL A 158 5.29 13.36 2.09
N ASN A 159 4.74 12.37 2.76
CA ASN A 159 4.24 12.47 4.12
C ASN A 159 5.30 11.99 5.12
N MET A 160 4.98 12.01 6.40
CA MET A 160 5.91 11.66 7.45
C MET A 160 5.41 10.48 8.28
N SER A 161 6.34 9.62 8.65
CA SER A 161 6.14 8.62 9.69
C SER A 161 7.15 8.87 10.81
N TYR A 162 6.72 8.70 12.04
CA TYR A 162 7.59 8.83 13.21
C TYR A 162 7.15 7.92 14.33
N GLY A 163 8.12 7.43 15.09
CA GLY A 163 7.80 6.49 16.15
C GLY A 163 9.00 6.00 16.94
N ILE A 164 8.80 4.88 17.60
CA ILE A 164 9.81 4.23 18.42
C ILE A 164 9.78 2.73 18.11
N THR A 165 10.95 2.17 17.81
CA THR A 165 11.14 0.74 17.56
C THR A 165 11.95 0.12 18.70
N GLY A 166 11.45 -0.97 19.26
CA GLY A 166 12.16 -1.85 20.17
C GLY A 166 12.67 -3.09 19.42
N THR A 167 13.88 -3.50 19.70
CA THR A 167 14.49 -4.66 19.05
C THR A 167 15.09 -5.59 20.11
N TYR A 168 14.86 -6.89 19.96
CA TYR A 168 15.43 -7.95 20.79
C TYR A 168 16.31 -8.88 19.96
N ALA A 169 17.57 -9.02 20.32
CA ALA A 169 18.52 -9.92 19.67
C ALA A 169 18.30 -11.37 20.16
N VAL A 170 17.65 -12.19 19.33
CA VAL A 170 17.47 -13.64 19.59
C VAL A 170 18.81 -14.36 19.42
N SER A 171 19.57 -13.97 18.41
CA SER A 171 20.91 -14.51 18.15
C SER A 171 21.85 -13.42 17.62
N LYS A 172 23.10 -13.77 17.32
CA LYS A 172 24.06 -12.83 16.72
C LYS A 172 23.59 -12.28 15.38
N LYS A 173 22.75 -13.02 14.66
CA LYS A 173 22.27 -12.65 13.33
C LYS A 173 20.77 -12.34 13.25
N LEU A 174 19.96 -12.87 14.16
CA LEU A 174 18.52 -12.75 14.13
C LEU A 174 18.01 -11.85 15.25
N ARG A 175 17.16 -10.90 14.91
CA ARG A 175 16.50 -9.99 15.84
C ARG A 175 15.01 -9.94 15.56
N ILE A 176 14.23 -9.75 16.61
CA ILE A 176 12.79 -9.45 16.54
C ILE A 176 12.63 -7.96 16.80
N ARG A 177 11.81 -7.32 16.00
CA ARG A 177 11.52 -5.88 16.06
C ARG A 177 10.02 -5.68 16.24
N THR A 178 9.67 -4.75 17.09
CA THR A 178 8.31 -4.24 17.26
C THR A 178 8.37 -2.77 17.65
N GLY A 179 7.25 -2.07 17.58
CA GLY A 179 7.23 -0.66 17.91
C GLY A 179 5.85 -0.04 17.78
N ILE A 180 5.82 1.27 17.85
CA ILE A 180 4.64 2.07 17.58
C ILE A 180 5.08 3.25 16.72
N ASN A 181 4.45 3.43 15.57
CA ASN A 181 4.69 4.56 14.68
C ASN A 181 3.36 5.26 14.35
N ARG A 182 3.38 6.57 14.22
CA ARG A 182 2.35 7.31 13.50
C ARG A 182 2.78 7.37 12.03
N VAL A 183 1.85 7.09 11.14
CA VAL A 183 2.07 7.11 9.69
C VAL A 183 0.98 7.96 9.05
N ASP A 184 1.36 9.06 8.44
CA ASP A 184 0.45 9.89 7.67
C ASP A 184 0.64 9.56 6.17
N LEU A 185 -0.46 9.39 5.44
CA LEU A 185 -0.48 9.05 4.02
C LEU A 185 -1.45 9.96 3.30
N SER A 186 -1.15 10.31 2.05
CA SER A 186 -2.08 11.06 1.21
C SER A 186 -2.11 10.52 -0.22
N GLN A 187 -3.23 10.73 -0.89
CA GLN A 187 -3.37 10.44 -2.32
C GLN A 187 -4.24 11.50 -2.97
N THR A 188 -3.69 12.18 -3.96
CA THR A 188 -4.39 13.17 -4.75
C THR A 188 -4.83 12.57 -6.08
N THR A 189 -6.11 12.62 -6.36
CA THR A 189 -6.72 12.28 -7.66
C THR A 189 -6.90 13.56 -8.45
N SER A 190 -6.18 13.69 -9.56
CA SER A 190 -6.21 14.86 -10.43
C SER A 190 -7.29 14.73 -11.52
N ASP A 191 -7.46 15.81 -12.29
CA ASP A 191 -8.41 15.86 -13.41
C ASP A 191 -9.87 15.64 -12.97
N VAL A 192 -10.24 16.26 -11.86
CA VAL A 192 -11.60 16.24 -11.32
C VAL A 192 -12.26 17.58 -11.61
N PHE A 193 -13.52 17.57 -12.03
CA PHE A 193 -14.35 18.76 -12.09
C PHE A 193 -15.28 18.80 -10.90
N ALA A 194 -15.36 19.96 -10.27
CA ALA A 194 -16.32 20.25 -9.24
C ALA A 194 -17.45 21.13 -9.78
N PHE A 195 -18.65 20.83 -9.34
CA PHE A 195 -19.85 21.60 -9.64
C PHE A 195 -20.50 22.02 -8.33
N THR A 196 -20.84 23.27 -8.22
CA THR A 196 -21.53 23.81 -7.05
C THR A 196 -22.98 24.16 -7.42
N GLY A 197 -23.94 23.72 -6.62
CA GLY A 197 -25.33 24.14 -6.73
C GLY A 197 -26.34 22.99 -6.87
N ALA A 198 -27.61 23.30 -6.56
CA ALA A 198 -28.73 22.38 -6.59
C ALA A 198 -29.13 21.88 -8.01
N GLU A 199 -28.53 22.46 -9.06
CA GLU A 199 -28.87 22.11 -10.44
C GLU A 199 -28.32 20.74 -10.87
N THR A 200 -27.27 20.27 -10.21
CA THR A 200 -26.68 18.96 -10.51
C THR A 200 -27.55 17.81 -9.98
N ALA A 201 -28.15 17.98 -8.81
CA ALA A 201 -29.05 17.00 -8.23
C ALA A 201 -30.35 16.81 -9.05
N SER A 202 -30.86 17.88 -9.66
CA SER A 202 -32.08 17.80 -10.47
C SER A 202 -31.90 17.13 -11.83
N ARG A 203 -30.66 16.91 -12.29
CA ARG A 203 -30.35 16.29 -13.59
C ARG A 203 -29.88 14.83 -13.51
N GLY A 204 -30.05 14.19 -12.36
CA GLY A 204 -29.68 12.77 -12.18
C GLY A 204 -28.15 12.53 -12.13
N VAL A 205 -27.37 13.58 -11.94
CA VAL A 205 -25.98 13.48 -11.53
C VAL A 205 -25.97 13.42 -9.99
N ASP A 206 -26.80 12.55 -9.44
CA ASP A 206 -26.64 12.07 -8.07
C ASP A 206 -25.38 11.17 -8.09
N ALA A 207 -24.23 11.81 -8.13
CA ALA A 207 -23.00 11.15 -7.85
C ALA A 207 -22.98 10.84 -6.33
N GLN A 208 -23.78 9.91 -5.90
CA GLN A 208 -23.51 9.18 -4.68
C GLN A 208 -22.24 8.39 -4.96
N PHE A 209 -21.13 8.97 -4.58
CA PHE A 209 -19.87 8.23 -4.59
C PHE A 209 -20.03 7.07 -3.64
N SER A 210 -19.74 5.87 -4.12
CA SER A 210 -19.91 4.66 -3.32
C SER A 210 -19.12 4.74 -2.01
N ASN A 211 -18.00 5.48 -2.03
CA ASN A 211 -16.99 5.44 -0.98
C ASN A 211 -16.72 6.80 -0.32
N ILE A 212 -17.63 7.77 -0.45
CA ILE A 212 -17.52 9.08 0.21
C ILE A 212 -18.72 9.34 1.10
N SER A 213 -18.46 9.71 2.35
CA SER A 213 -19.44 10.28 3.25
C SER A 213 -19.22 11.79 3.33
N PHE A 214 -20.12 12.57 2.73
CA PHE A 214 -20.01 14.03 2.76
C PHE A 214 -20.38 14.59 4.14
N SER A 215 -19.60 15.57 4.59
CA SER A 215 -19.85 16.28 5.84
C SER A 215 -21.14 17.11 5.77
N ASN A 216 -21.91 17.09 6.86
CA ASN A 216 -23.14 17.91 6.98
C ASN A 216 -22.79 19.40 6.90
N GLY A 217 -23.47 20.14 6.02
CA GLY A 217 -23.31 21.60 5.87
C GLY A 217 -22.32 22.02 4.80
N VAL A 218 -21.60 21.11 4.17
CA VAL A 218 -20.88 21.40 2.93
C VAL A 218 -21.92 21.59 1.85
N GLN A 219 -21.87 22.73 1.12
CA GLN A 219 -22.69 22.91 -0.08
C GLN A 219 -22.48 21.68 -0.96
N THR A 220 -23.56 21.14 -1.50
CA THR A 220 -23.53 19.94 -2.33
C THR A 220 -22.53 20.14 -3.47
N VAL A 221 -21.33 19.62 -3.28
CA VAL A 221 -20.29 19.62 -4.30
C VAL A 221 -20.42 18.29 -5.03
N SER A 222 -20.77 18.34 -6.30
CA SER A 222 -20.72 17.19 -7.17
C SER A 222 -19.34 17.12 -7.83
N LEU A 223 -18.68 15.98 -7.72
CA LEU A 223 -17.38 15.74 -8.33
C LEU A 223 -17.57 14.83 -9.55
N MET A 224 -16.79 15.05 -10.59
CA MET A 224 -16.83 14.22 -11.80
C MET A 224 -15.44 14.12 -12.41
N SER A 225 -15.08 12.93 -12.90
CA SER A 225 -13.85 12.78 -13.68
C SER A 225 -13.94 13.59 -14.96
N SER A 226 -12.89 14.33 -15.29
CA SER A 226 -12.80 15.09 -16.54
C SER A 226 -12.95 14.22 -17.78
N LYS A 227 -12.61 12.93 -17.66
CA LYS A 227 -12.71 11.95 -18.74
C LYS A 227 -14.13 11.49 -19.02
N MET A 228 -15.04 11.64 -18.07
CA MET A 228 -16.46 11.31 -18.23
C MET A 228 -17.29 12.48 -18.80
N LEU A 229 -16.75 13.69 -18.77
CA LEU A 229 -17.45 14.85 -19.22
C LEU A 229 -17.25 15.05 -20.73
N ASP A 230 -18.21 14.60 -21.52
CA ASP A 230 -18.26 14.88 -22.96
C ASP A 230 -19.06 16.17 -23.24
N ARG A 231 -18.43 17.09 -23.97
CA ARG A 231 -19.01 18.35 -24.35
C ARG A 231 -20.32 18.23 -25.16
N SER A 232 -20.45 17.13 -25.90
CA SER A 232 -21.66 16.86 -26.69
C SER A 232 -22.85 16.43 -25.81
N SER A 233 -22.57 15.79 -24.69
CA SER A 233 -23.59 15.23 -23.80
C SER A 233 -24.12 16.21 -22.76
N ALA A 234 -23.29 17.18 -22.36
CA ALA A 234 -23.64 18.14 -21.30
C ALA A 234 -23.00 19.51 -21.52
N PRO A 235 -23.37 20.28 -22.60
CA PRO A 235 -22.71 21.55 -22.93
C PRO A 235 -22.87 22.62 -21.85
N GLU A 236 -23.94 22.56 -21.07
CA GLU A 236 -24.20 23.51 -19.99
C GLU A 236 -23.29 23.28 -18.77
N LEU A 237 -22.95 22.03 -18.47
CA LEU A 237 -22.02 21.71 -17.38
C LEU A 237 -20.59 22.19 -17.70
N PHE A 238 -20.23 22.32 -18.97
CA PHE A 238 -18.93 22.85 -19.37
C PHE A 238 -18.71 24.31 -18.97
N ASN A 239 -19.76 25.10 -18.85
CA ASN A 239 -19.68 26.51 -18.51
C ASN A 239 -19.58 26.75 -16.99
N THR A 240 -19.98 25.75 -16.17
CA THR A 240 -20.02 25.87 -14.70
C THR A 240 -18.99 24.99 -14.01
N LYS A 241 -18.24 24.19 -14.76
CA LYS A 241 -17.21 23.32 -14.19
C LYS A 241 -16.02 24.11 -13.68
N ILE A 242 -15.54 23.73 -12.54
CA ILE A 242 -14.28 24.21 -11.97
C ILE A 242 -13.32 23.04 -11.90
N ALA A 243 -12.14 23.20 -12.50
CA ALA A 243 -11.10 22.18 -12.43
C ALA A 243 -10.54 22.11 -11.01
N GLY A 244 -10.28 20.89 -10.55
CA GLY A 244 -9.75 20.67 -9.23
C GLY A 244 -9.20 19.25 -9.06
N ASN A 245 -8.86 18.94 -7.84
CA ASN A 245 -8.34 17.65 -7.42
C ASN A 245 -9.12 17.17 -6.19
N VAL A 246 -9.06 15.86 -5.95
CA VAL A 246 -9.55 15.28 -4.70
C VAL A 246 -8.35 14.72 -3.95
N ASP A 247 -8.16 15.16 -2.72
CA ASP A 247 -7.05 14.78 -1.86
C ASP A 247 -7.58 13.98 -0.67
N GLN A 248 -7.16 12.70 -0.60
CA GLN A 248 -7.48 11.80 0.50
C GLN A 248 -6.29 11.77 1.48
N ARG A 249 -6.56 12.00 2.76
CA ARG A 249 -5.58 11.99 3.85
C ARG A 249 -5.94 10.95 4.89
N PHE A 250 -4.97 10.13 5.25
CA PHE A 250 -5.14 9.06 6.21
C PHE A 250 -4.04 9.13 7.25
N GLY A 251 -4.41 9.11 8.51
CA GLY A 251 -3.49 8.93 9.63
C GLY A 251 -3.68 7.56 10.25
N PHE A 252 -2.59 6.85 10.51
CA PHE A 252 -2.59 5.53 11.12
C PHE A 252 -1.63 5.45 12.29
N ILE A 253 -2.01 4.66 13.29
CA ILE A 253 -1.08 4.13 14.28
C ILE A 253 -0.66 2.73 13.83
N GLU A 254 0.61 2.56 13.56
CA GLU A 254 1.22 1.31 13.11
C GLU A 254 1.87 0.57 14.27
N VAL A 255 1.64 -0.74 14.36
CA VAL A 255 2.34 -1.66 15.25
C VAL A 255 3.01 -2.73 14.39
N PRO A 256 4.32 -2.59 14.11
CA PRO A 256 5.07 -3.56 13.34
C PRO A 256 5.45 -4.79 14.18
N LEU A 257 5.52 -5.95 13.54
CA LEU A 257 6.16 -7.17 14.02
C LEU A 257 7.06 -7.72 12.91
N GLU A 258 8.36 -7.53 13.06
CA GLU A 258 9.33 -7.78 12.00
C GLU A 258 10.48 -8.64 12.50
N LEU A 259 11.07 -9.39 11.59
CA LEU A 259 12.33 -10.10 11.77
C LEU A 259 13.42 -9.36 11.00
N GLU A 260 14.52 -9.12 11.67
CA GLU A 260 15.73 -8.55 11.08
C GLU A 260 16.82 -9.60 11.07
N TYR A 261 17.35 -9.88 9.86
CA TYR A 261 18.47 -10.78 9.69
C TYR A 261 19.73 -10.02 9.27
N ARG A 262 20.77 -10.13 10.07
CA ARG A 262 22.06 -9.46 9.86
C ARG A 262 22.90 -10.21 8.85
N LEU A 263 23.18 -9.57 7.70
CA LEU A 263 24.05 -10.08 6.65
C LEU A 263 25.51 -9.73 6.93
N VAL A 264 25.76 -8.46 7.26
CA VAL A 264 27.11 -7.93 7.53
C VAL A 264 27.14 -7.33 8.93
N ASP A 265 28.10 -7.77 9.75
CA ASP A 265 28.28 -7.30 11.12
C ASP A 265 29.68 -6.70 11.32
N LYS A 266 29.87 -5.49 10.77
CA LYS A 266 31.08 -4.69 10.90
C LYS A 266 30.73 -3.29 11.41
N LYS A 267 31.64 -2.30 11.25
CA LYS A 267 31.36 -0.90 11.56
C LYS A 267 30.17 -0.39 10.75
N PHE A 268 30.07 -0.81 9.46
CA PHE A 268 28.87 -0.78 8.65
C PHE A 268 28.21 -2.15 8.72
N GLY A 269 26.96 -2.16 9.13
CA GLY A 269 26.10 -3.34 9.13
C GLY A 269 25.11 -3.28 7.98
N VAL A 270 24.75 -4.46 7.45
CA VAL A 270 23.69 -4.62 6.45
C VAL A 270 22.74 -5.69 6.96
N ASN A 271 21.47 -5.36 6.98
CA ASN A 271 20.41 -6.22 7.48
C ASN A 271 19.30 -6.35 6.42
N VAL A 272 18.61 -7.47 6.40
CA VAL A 272 17.34 -7.64 5.70
C VAL A 272 16.24 -7.67 6.76
N ILE A 273 15.16 -6.93 6.49
CA ILE A 273 14.02 -6.79 7.38
C ILE A 273 12.80 -7.33 6.65
N GLY A 274 11.99 -8.14 7.33
CA GLY A 274 10.74 -8.64 6.79
C GLY A 274 9.74 -8.94 7.89
N GLY A 275 8.46 -8.73 7.62
CA GLY A 275 7.43 -8.96 8.62
C GLY A 275 6.08 -8.39 8.22
N PHE A 276 5.28 -8.09 9.22
CA PHE A 276 3.94 -7.57 9.07
C PHE A 276 3.74 -6.37 10.00
N SER A 277 2.80 -5.50 9.64
CA SER A 277 2.32 -4.44 10.53
C SER A 277 0.81 -4.49 10.64
N THR A 278 0.31 -4.10 11.80
CA THR A 278 -1.10 -3.77 12.01
C THR A 278 -1.25 -2.26 12.06
N PHE A 279 -2.24 -1.75 11.35
CA PHE A 279 -2.57 -0.33 11.30
C PHE A 279 -3.94 -0.09 11.93
N PHE A 280 -4.02 0.92 12.76
CA PHE A 280 -5.25 1.42 13.33
C PHE A 280 -5.50 2.82 12.77
N LEU A 281 -6.63 2.99 12.09
CA LEU A 281 -7.03 4.27 11.51
C LEU A 281 -7.28 5.29 12.62
N ASN A 282 -6.62 6.43 12.54
CA ASN A 282 -6.74 7.54 13.48
C ASN A 282 -7.31 8.80 12.83
N GLU A 283 -7.07 8.97 11.51
CA GLU A 283 -7.50 10.12 10.74
C GLU A 283 -7.94 9.69 9.36
N ASN A 284 -9.04 10.23 8.86
CA ASN A 284 -9.61 9.92 7.56
C ASN A 284 -10.35 11.16 7.08
N GLU A 285 -9.75 11.87 6.15
CA GLU A 285 -10.25 13.14 5.66
C GLU A 285 -10.18 13.21 4.14
N LEU A 286 -11.21 13.78 3.55
CA LEU A 286 -11.32 13.99 2.11
C LEU A 286 -11.46 15.48 1.83
N TYR A 287 -10.54 16.00 1.05
CA TYR A 287 -10.53 17.38 0.62
C TYR A 287 -10.82 17.48 -0.87
N ALA A 288 -11.57 18.50 -1.27
CA ALA A 288 -11.63 18.98 -2.65
C ALA A 288 -10.78 20.24 -2.75
N ASP A 289 -9.79 20.21 -3.61
CA ASP A 289 -9.01 21.38 -4.00
C ASP A 289 -9.61 21.94 -5.29
N ILE A 290 -10.28 23.06 -5.15
CA ILE A 290 -11.03 23.71 -6.22
C ILE A 290 -10.52 25.14 -6.35
N ASP A 291 -10.00 25.49 -7.51
CA ASP A 291 -9.43 26.83 -7.78
C ASP A 291 -8.36 27.25 -6.74
N GLY A 292 -7.56 26.28 -6.28
CA GLY A 292 -6.51 26.50 -5.28
C GLY A 292 -7.02 26.66 -3.85
N VAL A 293 -8.31 26.41 -3.60
CA VAL A 293 -8.90 26.39 -2.25
C VAL A 293 -9.18 24.95 -1.83
N SER A 294 -8.43 24.47 -0.83
CA SER A 294 -8.64 23.15 -0.27
C SER A 294 -9.75 23.19 0.78
N THR A 295 -10.81 22.43 0.55
CA THR A 295 -12.00 22.39 1.42
C THR A 295 -12.24 20.96 1.87
N LEU A 296 -12.38 20.74 3.18
CA LEU A 296 -12.79 19.44 3.72
C LEU A 296 -14.24 19.14 3.31
N ILE A 297 -14.44 18.07 2.55
CA ILE A 297 -15.74 17.69 2.01
C ILE A 297 -16.36 16.48 2.71
N GLY A 298 -15.55 15.70 3.44
CA GLY A 298 -16.03 14.51 4.13
C GLY A 298 -14.93 13.53 4.46
N ASP A 299 -15.30 12.27 4.51
CA ASP A 299 -14.42 11.14 4.81
C ASP A 299 -14.67 9.97 3.84
N ALA A 300 -13.69 9.09 3.70
CA ALA A 300 -13.81 7.87 2.93
C ALA A 300 -14.45 6.77 3.78
N ASN A 301 -15.64 6.29 3.40
CA ASN A 301 -16.40 5.29 4.17
C ASN A 301 -15.92 3.85 3.94
N ASN A 302 -14.99 3.63 3.03
CA ASN A 302 -14.46 2.33 2.65
C ASN A 302 -13.08 2.02 3.24
N VAL A 303 -12.56 2.88 4.12
CA VAL A 303 -11.29 2.63 4.83
C VAL A 303 -11.55 1.81 6.08
N ASN A 304 -10.85 0.70 6.22
CA ASN A 304 -10.99 -0.15 7.40
C ASN A 304 -10.32 0.49 8.62
N GLY A 305 -11.01 0.47 9.75
CA GLY A 305 -10.46 0.94 11.03
C GLY A 305 -9.23 0.15 11.50
N THR A 306 -9.11 -1.11 11.05
CA THR A 306 -7.93 -1.95 11.29
C THR A 306 -7.51 -2.62 9.99
N SER A 307 -6.25 -2.49 9.64
CA SER A 307 -5.67 -3.07 8.43
C SER A 307 -4.26 -3.64 8.69
N PHE A 308 -3.71 -4.33 7.70
CA PHE A 308 -2.42 -5.00 7.81
C PHE A 308 -1.53 -4.64 6.63
N SER A 309 -0.22 -4.84 6.80
CA SER A 309 0.73 -4.81 5.69
C SER A 309 1.73 -5.94 5.76
N ALA A 310 2.26 -6.32 4.60
CA ALA A 310 3.48 -7.10 4.48
C ALA A 310 4.65 -6.14 4.23
N ASN A 311 5.69 -6.27 5.05
CA ASN A 311 6.83 -5.36 5.08
C ASN A 311 8.08 -6.05 4.55
N PHE A 312 8.83 -5.33 3.74
CA PHE A 312 10.17 -5.72 3.32
C PHE A 312 11.09 -4.49 3.33
N GLY A 313 12.28 -4.64 3.92
CA GLY A 313 13.23 -3.55 4.07
C GLY A 313 14.68 -4.00 4.05
N LEU A 314 15.54 -3.04 3.80
CA LEU A 314 16.98 -3.17 3.96
C LEU A 314 17.43 -2.22 5.06
N GLY A 315 18.16 -2.73 6.05
CA GLY A 315 18.74 -1.94 7.12
C GLY A 315 20.23 -1.68 6.85
N LEU A 316 20.63 -0.44 6.94
CA LEU A 316 22.01 -0.01 6.90
C LEU A 316 22.35 0.61 8.25
N ASP A 317 23.21 -0.04 9.01
CA ASP A 317 23.59 0.39 10.35
C ASP A 317 25.01 0.99 10.32
N TYR A 318 25.21 2.10 10.99
CA TYR A 318 26.52 2.64 11.27
C TYR A 318 26.76 2.72 12.77
N ARG A 319 27.79 2.01 13.26
CA ARG A 319 28.16 2.00 14.68
C ARG A 319 28.94 3.24 15.05
N LEU A 320 28.32 4.10 15.85
CA LEU A 320 28.97 5.26 16.45
C LEU A 320 29.82 4.84 17.64
N SER A 321 29.25 3.97 18.49
CA SER A 321 29.92 3.45 19.68
C SER A 321 29.47 2.02 19.96
N LYS A 322 29.86 1.46 21.13
CA LYS A 322 29.40 0.13 21.57
C LYS A 322 27.89 0.10 21.79
N GLN A 323 27.28 1.21 22.16
CA GLN A 323 25.84 1.33 22.50
C GLN A 323 25.01 2.06 21.45
N TRP A 324 25.60 2.98 20.67
CA TRP A 324 24.88 3.84 19.75
C TRP A 324 25.12 3.48 18.30
N ASN A 325 24.04 3.33 17.54
CA ASN A 325 24.07 3.15 16.08
C ASN A 325 23.10 4.13 15.42
N ILE A 326 23.47 4.57 14.21
CA ILE A 326 22.55 5.22 13.29
C ILE A 326 22.03 4.14 12.32
N ASN A 327 20.75 4.18 12.03
CA ASN A 327 20.08 3.25 11.14
C ASN A 327 19.47 4.04 9.98
N LEU A 328 19.62 3.52 8.77
CA LEU A 328 18.93 3.99 7.56
C LEU A 328 18.24 2.78 6.93
N GLU A 329 16.90 2.84 6.83
CA GLU A 329 16.09 1.68 6.49
C GLU A 329 15.07 2.01 5.40
N PRO A 330 15.44 1.91 4.10
CA PRO A 330 14.45 1.90 3.03
C PRO A 330 13.55 0.68 3.18
N THR A 331 12.24 0.91 3.25
CA THR A 331 11.24 -0.12 3.50
C THR A 331 10.07 0.04 2.53
N PHE A 332 9.63 -1.07 1.96
CA PHE A 332 8.42 -1.20 1.17
C PHE A 332 7.35 -1.91 2.03
N LYS A 333 6.13 -1.35 2.06
CA LYS A 333 5.00 -1.90 2.81
C LYS A 333 3.79 -2.03 1.90
N TYR A 334 3.44 -3.27 1.59
CA TYR A 334 2.25 -3.60 0.80
C TYR A 334 1.05 -3.70 1.73
N GLN A 335 0.05 -2.84 1.53
CA GLN A 335 -1.15 -2.80 2.36
C GLN A 335 -2.13 -3.92 1.99
N ILE A 336 -2.63 -4.61 3.00
CA ILE A 336 -3.60 -5.68 2.89
C ILE A 336 -4.88 -5.19 3.55
N ASN A 337 -6.02 -5.30 2.88
CA ASN A 337 -7.33 -4.94 3.39
C ASN A 337 -7.47 -3.54 4.02
N THR A 338 -6.69 -2.55 3.58
CA THR A 338 -6.83 -1.17 4.06
C THR A 338 -8.12 -0.53 3.52
N PHE A 339 -8.47 -0.86 2.29
CA PHE A 339 -9.68 -0.37 1.64
C PHE A 339 -10.60 -1.53 1.26
N ASN A 340 -11.89 -1.30 1.45
CA ASN A 340 -12.97 -2.15 0.94
C ASN A 340 -13.54 -1.54 -0.33
N ASN A 341 -14.26 -2.34 -1.14
CA ASN A 341 -15.06 -1.86 -2.27
C ASN A 341 -14.30 -0.88 -3.18
N THR A 342 -13.02 -1.16 -3.44
CA THR A 342 -12.22 -0.39 -4.39
C THR A 342 -12.63 -0.73 -5.82
N SER A 343 -12.40 0.18 -6.74
CA SER A 343 -12.69 -0.02 -8.16
C SER A 343 -11.41 -0.27 -8.96
N GLY A 344 -11.51 -1.12 -9.97
CA GLY A 344 -10.36 -1.50 -10.80
C GLY A 344 -9.35 -2.37 -10.07
N ASP A 345 -8.08 -2.25 -10.43
CA ASP A 345 -6.96 -3.00 -9.83
C ASP A 345 -6.17 -2.10 -8.85
N PHE A 346 -6.84 -1.66 -7.77
CA PHE A 346 -6.25 -0.80 -6.76
C PHE A 346 -5.52 -1.64 -5.70
N ARG A 347 -4.19 -1.55 -5.66
CA ARG A 347 -3.32 -2.28 -4.72
C ARG A 347 -2.40 -1.32 -4.00
N PRO A 348 -2.81 -0.80 -2.85
CA PRO A 348 -2.08 0.23 -2.14
C PRO A 348 -0.78 -0.29 -1.53
N PHE A 349 0.24 0.54 -1.58
CA PHE A 349 1.52 0.35 -0.91
C PHE A 349 2.11 1.70 -0.52
N PHE A 350 3.08 1.69 0.36
CA PHE A 350 3.93 2.86 0.56
C PHE A 350 5.39 2.46 0.74
N ILE A 351 6.26 3.40 0.38
CA ILE A 351 7.70 3.29 0.56
C ILE A 351 8.12 4.34 1.57
N GLY A 352 8.94 3.96 2.53
CA GLY A 352 9.50 4.88 3.52
C GLY A 352 11.01 4.70 3.62
N VAL A 353 11.69 5.78 3.98
CA VAL A 353 13.13 5.73 4.33
C VAL A 353 13.26 6.13 5.79
N TYR A 354 13.31 5.12 6.66
CA TYR A 354 13.39 5.33 8.10
C TYR A 354 14.81 5.67 8.53
N ILE A 355 14.94 6.73 9.27
CA ILE A 355 16.18 7.16 9.90
C ILE A 355 16.00 7.06 11.40
N GLY A 356 16.86 6.31 12.07
CA GLY A 356 16.77 6.07 13.50
C GLY A 356 18.11 6.17 14.19
N LEU A 357 18.06 6.47 15.47
CA LEU A 357 19.21 6.40 16.38
C LEU A 357 18.92 5.32 17.42
N SER A 358 19.61 4.17 17.32
CA SER A 358 19.39 3.06 18.22
C SER A 358 20.37 3.05 19.38
N PHE A 359 19.84 2.82 20.59
CA PHE A 359 20.59 2.62 21.82
C PHE A 359 20.46 1.18 22.28
N LYS A 360 21.57 0.51 22.56
CA LYS A 360 21.66 -0.89 23.03
C LYS A 360 21.95 -0.95 24.51
N PHE A 361 21.26 -1.82 25.22
CA PHE A 361 21.42 -2.01 26.67
C PHE A 361 21.18 -3.46 27.10
#